data_cacf34008fdd77e507e8eb6878244164
#
_entry.id   cacf34008fdd77e507e8eb6878244164
#
_cell.length_a   1.000
_cell.length_b   1.000
_cell.length_c   1.000
_cell.angle_alpha   90.00
_cell.angle_beta   90.00
_cell.angle_gamma   90.00
#
_symmetry.space_group_name_H-M   'P 1'
#
loop_
_entity.id
_entity.type
_entity.pdbx_description
1 polymer ?
#
loop_
_entity_poly.entity_id
_entity_poly.type
_entity_poly.pdbx_seq_one_letter_code
_entity_poly.pdbx_strand_id
1 'polypeptide(L)'
;MSGMGGHHDDPTVAGMEAPPPGARPAGYAALILAHGLRAPAPDELVAVGDRHTYRQDGRWRVLTPRYWPGDGDLDHLAFALRHEGVDLAVLAALFRTLPPAMVERWVRDEPTGQHARRAWFLYEWLTGRRLDLPDATRGPYVGVLDPDRQFAIGGSTVSRHRVRDNLPGTPEFCPLVRCTERLATLLSPDLAAEARAVVQRAAPDLVARAAAFLLLEDSRASYVIEGERPGEDRLQRWGRAIGEAGRRPLDEAELQRLQRIVIGRARFTHLGWRREGGFVGPRDRETNAPLPDHVSARAEDLPSLIRGVIAYAERSTQGDRPLDPVVGAAAVAFGFVFIHPFEDGNGRVHRWLVHHVLGRHGFNPPGIVFPVSAVFLERVADYRAVLEHFSRPRLALTDWETTPQWNVRVRNDTRDLFRFFDATAQAEFLAECVVETIRRSLPQEIDHLRRYDQARRRITDLVEMPDALFDLMMGFLSQNGGRLSQRARTREFARLADEEVATIEAVYAEVMGRAGAPGPYPG
;
A
#
# COMPACT_ATOMS: atom_id res chain seq x y z
N MET A 1 -21.60 -37.44 -16.97
CA MET A 1 -22.43 -37.49 -15.76
C MET A 1 -21.51 -37.75 -14.58
N SER A 2 -21.29 -36.77 -13.77
CA SER A 2 -21.06 -36.82 -12.34
C SER A 2 -20.62 -35.40 -11.93
N GLY A 3 -21.56 -34.68 -11.33
CA GLY A 3 -21.33 -33.36 -10.76
C GLY A 3 -20.45 -33.50 -9.53
N MET A 4 -19.37 -32.77 -9.49
CA MET A 4 -18.68 -32.44 -8.25
C MET A 4 -19.42 -31.28 -7.61
N GLY A 5 -20.27 -31.63 -6.63
CA GLY A 5 -20.92 -30.70 -5.74
C GLY A 5 -19.87 -29.94 -4.91
N GLY A 6 -19.88 -28.64 -5.05
CA GLY A 6 -19.19 -27.75 -4.10
C GLY A 6 -19.80 -27.97 -2.72
N HIS A 7 -18.95 -28.21 -1.75
CA HIS A 7 -19.32 -28.16 -0.35
C HIS A 7 -19.83 -26.75 -0.02
N HIS A 8 -21.16 -26.63 0.05
CA HIS A 8 -21.80 -25.58 0.83
C HIS A 8 -21.74 -26.02 2.30
N ASP A 9 -20.63 -25.78 2.93
CA ASP A 9 -20.57 -25.71 4.38
C ASP A 9 -21.13 -24.34 4.82
N ASP A 10 -22.00 -24.41 5.82
CA ASP A 10 -22.68 -23.40 6.61
C ASP A 10 -22.18 -21.96 6.39
N PRO A 11 -23.06 -20.95 6.15
CA PRO A 11 -22.63 -19.57 5.93
C PRO A 11 -22.13 -18.96 7.22
N THR A 12 -20.99 -19.39 7.70
CA THR A 12 -20.14 -18.56 8.54
C THR A 12 -19.80 -17.36 7.67
N VAL A 13 -20.36 -16.23 8.03
CA VAL A 13 -20.15 -14.95 7.36
C VAL A 13 -18.66 -14.81 7.10
N ALA A 14 -18.27 -14.70 5.84
CA ALA A 14 -16.92 -14.94 5.34
C ALA A 14 -15.84 -14.27 6.21
N GLY A 15 -15.00 -15.07 6.84
CA GLY A 15 -13.87 -14.63 7.66
C GLY A 15 -14.19 -14.30 9.11
N MET A 16 -15.39 -14.59 9.62
CA MET A 16 -15.72 -14.36 11.02
C MET A 16 -15.64 -15.65 11.83
N GLU A 17 -14.75 -15.65 12.82
CA GLU A 17 -14.64 -16.72 13.81
C GLU A 17 -15.81 -16.65 14.80
N ALA A 18 -16.19 -17.79 15.39
CA ALA A 18 -17.20 -17.82 16.44
C ALA A 18 -16.76 -16.95 17.64
N PRO A 19 -17.69 -16.24 18.29
CA PRO A 19 -17.35 -15.45 19.48
C PRO A 19 -16.88 -16.37 20.62
N PRO A 20 -15.99 -15.86 21.48
CA PRO A 20 -15.53 -16.62 22.65
C PRO A 20 -16.68 -17.04 23.56
N PRO A 21 -16.56 -18.19 24.28
CA PRO A 21 -17.60 -18.65 25.20
C PRO A 21 -17.99 -17.58 26.22
N GLY A 22 -19.28 -17.36 26.40
CA GLY A 22 -19.85 -16.37 27.30
C GLY A 22 -19.74 -14.92 26.79
N ALA A 23 -19.43 -14.72 25.50
CA ALA A 23 -19.42 -13.41 24.87
C ALA A 23 -20.47 -13.34 23.74
N ARG A 24 -21.13 -12.18 23.61
CA ARG A 24 -22.12 -11.87 22.57
C ARG A 24 -21.52 -10.84 21.61
N PRO A 25 -21.57 -11.05 20.29
CA PRO A 25 -21.13 -10.05 19.31
C PRO A 25 -21.81 -8.71 19.53
N ALA A 26 -21.05 -7.63 19.35
CA ALA A 26 -21.55 -6.26 19.43
C ALA A 26 -21.05 -5.44 18.25
N GLY A 27 -21.67 -4.30 17.98
CA GLY A 27 -21.27 -3.39 16.93
C GLY A 27 -21.34 -4.02 15.55
N TYR A 28 -20.29 -3.86 14.73
CA TYR A 28 -20.25 -4.39 13.35
C TYR A 28 -20.37 -5.91 13.31
N ALA A 29 -19.75 -6.63 14.23
CA ALA A 29 -19.85 -8.10 14.26
C ALA A 29 -21.30 -8.57 14.45
N ALA A 30 -22.07 -7.93 15.33
CA ALA A 30 -23.48 -8.23 15.51
C ALA A 30 -24.30 -7.92 14.25
N LEU A 31 -24.08 -6.76 13.62
CA LEU A 31 -24.80 -6.35 12.41
C LEU A 31 -24.51 -7.27 11.21
N ILE A 32 -23.25 -7.67 11.05
CA ILE A 32 -22.85 -8.61 10.00
C ILE A 32 -23.60 -9.94 10.17
N LEU A 33 -23.63 -10.48 11.39
CA LEU A 33 -24.31 -11.76 11.66
C LEU A 33 -25.83 -11.65 11.52
N ALA A 34 -26.43 -10.59 12.10
CA ALA A 34 -27.88 -10.43 12.09
C ALA A 34 -28.46 -10.28 10.68
N HIS A 35 -27.73 -9.65 9.79
CA HIS A 35 -28.19 -9.36 8.42
C HIS A 35 -27.51 -10.19 7.33
N GLY A 36 -26.58 -11.09 7.69
CA GLY A 36 -25.84 -11.88 6.70
C GLY A 36 -25.10 -11.00 5.68
N LEU A 37 -24.46 -9.90 6.15
CA LEU A 37 -23.89 -8.90 5.26
C LEU A 37 -22.73 -9.47 4.43
N ARG A 38 -22.75 -9.28 3.13
CA ARG A 38 -21.66 -9.65 2.23
C ARG A 38 -20.59 -8.52 2.21
N ALA A 39 -19.88 -8.39 3.33
CA ALA A 39 -18.75 -7.47 3.51
C ALA A 39 -17.62 -8.21 4.23
N PRO A 40 -16.34 -7.86 3.97
CA PRO A 40 -15.25 -8.40 4.78
C PRO A 40 -15.45 -8.03 6.24
N ALA A 41 -15.25 -9.00 7.12
CA ALA A 41 -15.31 -8.73 8.56
C ALA A 41 -14.13 -7.84 8.98
N PRO A 42 -14.32 -6.89 9.90
CA PRO A 42 -13.23 -6.08 10.47
C PRO A 42 -12.11 -6.96 11.03
N ASP A 43 -10.86 -6.49 10.98
CA ASP A 43 -9.73 -7.24 11.53
C ASP A 43 -9.84 -7.46 13.03
N GLU A 44 -10.34 -6.48 13.76
CA GLU A 44 -10.73 -6.61 15.16
C GLU A 44 -12.26 -6.73 15.26
N LEU A 45 -12.73 -7.80 15.87
CA LEU A 45 -14.15 -8.05 16.16
C LEU A 45 -14.45 -7.68 17.59
N VAL A 46 -15.64 -7.12 17.85
CA VAL A 46 -16.04 -6.73 19.21
C VAL A 46 -17.17 -7.62 19.72
N ALA A 47 -17.01 -8.06 20.97
CA ALA A 47 -18.03 -8.76 21.71
C ALA A 47 -18.14 -8.20 23.13
N VAL A 48 -19.27 -8.43 23.79
CA VAL A 48 -19.50 -8.12 25.19
C VAL A 48 -19.66 -9.43 25.95
N GLY A 49 -18.77 -9.64 26.92
CA GLY A 49 -18.76 -10.84 27.75
C GLY A 49 -19.53 -10.67 29.05
N ASP A 50 -19.62 -11.76 29.81
CA ASP A 50 -20.23 -11.84 31.11
C ASP A 50 -19.32 -11.41 32.29
N ARG A 51 -18.00 -11.28 32.02
CA ARG A 51 -16.98 -10.93 33.00
C ARG A 51 -16.71 -9.44 33.05
N HIS A 52 -16.34 -8.94 34.23
CA HIS A 52 -16.01 -7.54 34.48
C HIS A 52 -14.57 -7.16 34.10
N THR A 53 -13.91 -7.96 33.23
CA THR A 53 -12.54 -7.72 32.75
C THR A 53 -12.50 -7.72 31.23
N TYR A 54 -11.72 -6.77 30.68
CA TYR A 54 -11.39 -6.79 29.27
C TYR A 54 -10.48 -7.96 28.94
N ARG A 55 -10.67 -8.57 27.79
CA ARG A 55 -9.74 -9.57 27.27
C ARG A 55 -9.63 -9.48 25.76
N GLN A 56 -8.46 -9.82 25.24
CA GLN A 56 -8.25 -10.12 23.83
C GLN A 56 -8.26 -11.64 23.66
N ASP A 57 -9.03 -12.15 22.71
CA ASP A 57 -9.15 -13.57 22.42
C ASP A 57 -9.13 -13.74 20.88
N GLY A 58 -7.97 -14.05 20.31
CA GLY A 58 -7.76 -14.01 18.87
C GLY A 58 -8.07 -12.61 18.32
N ARG A 59 -8.97 -12.54 17.33
CA ARG A 59 -9.45 -11.29 16.74
C ARG A 59 -10.54 -10.58 17.59
N TRP A 60 -11.03 -11.22 18.65
CA TRP A 60 -12.11 -10.69 19.49
C TRP A 60 -11.59 -9.81 20.62
N ARG A 61 -12.01 -8.55 20.61
CA ARG A 61 -11.92 -7.66 21.75
C ARG A 61 -13.19 -7.80 22.59
N VAL A 62 -13.08 -8.47 23.74
CA VAL A 62 -14.21 -8.77 24.62
C VAL A 62 -14.32 -7.69 25.70
N LEU A 63 -15.39 -6.91 25.63
CA LEU A 63 -15.70 -5.83 26.55
C LEU A 63 -16.52 -6.35 27.76
N THR A 64 -16.56 -5.56 28.83
CA THR A 64 -17.34 -5.89 30.04
C THR A 64 -18.84 -5.68 29.82
N PRO A 65 -19.74 -6.31 30.61
CA PRO A 65 -21.21 -6.27 30.44
C PRO A 65 -21.81 -4.86 30.35
N ARG A 66 -21.21 -3.87 30.99
CA ARG A 66 -21.67 -2.46 30.96
C ARG A 66 -21.63 -1.82 29.56
N TYR A 67 -20.93 -2.45 28.60
CA TYR A 67 -20.84 -1.96 27.24
C TYR A 67 -21.89 -2.56 26.30
N TRP A 68 -22.80 -3.40 26.81
CA TRP A 68 -23.88 -3.93 25.98
C TRP A 68 -24.72 -2.78 25.39
N PRO A 69 -24.80 -2.65 24.05
CA PRO A 69 -25.47 -1.49 23.44
C PRO A 69 -27.00 -1.56 23.49
N GLY A 70 -27.58 -2.72 23.66
CA GLY A 70 -28.97 -3.04 23.41
C GLY A 70 -29.09 -4.11 22.33
N ASP A 71 -30.32 -4.49 21.96
CA ASP A 71 -30.58 -5.57 21.00
C ASP A 71 -31.00 -5.06 19.62
N GLY A 72 -31.10 -3.74 19.43
CA GLY A 72 -31.51 -3.12 18.18
C GLY A 72 -30.35 -2.83 17.21
N ASP A 73 -30.65 -2.86 15.91
CA ASP A 73 -29.65 -2.53 14.88
C ASP A 73 -29.02 -1.15 15.05
N LEU A 74 -29.84 -0.16 15.44
CA LEU A 74 -29.35 1.21 15.67
C LEU A 74 -28.48 1.31 16.93
N ASP A 75 -28.75 0.49 17.95
CA ASP A 75 -27.92 0.40 19.16
C ASP A 75 -26.52 -0.11 18.78
N HIS A 76 -26.47 -1.19 18.01
CA HIS A 76 -25.21 -1.75 17.50
C HIS A 76 -24.50 -0.80 16.52
N LEU A 77 -25.23 -0.08 15.67
CA LEU A 77 -24.64 0.91 14.76
C LEU A 77 -24.06 2.10 15.53
N ALA A 78 -24.77 2.63 16.53
CA ALA A 78 -24.27 3.69 17.41
C ALA A 78 -23.02 3.26 18.18
N PHE A 79 -23.05 2.02 18.68
CA PHE A 79 -21.91 1.40 19.34
C PHE A 79 -20.69 1.29 18.42
N ALA A 80 -20.87 0.77 17.21
CA ALA A 80 -19.80 0.62 16.22
C ALA A 80 -19.17 1.98 15.89
N LEU A 81 -19.97 2.99 15.54
CA LEU A 81 -19.47 4.34 15.27
C LEU A 81 -18.75 4.99 16.44
N ARG A 82 -19.08 4.60 17.68
CA ARG A 82 -18.46 5.10 18.90
C ARG A 82 -17.19 4.35 19.27
N HIS A 83 -17.16 3.02 19.15
CA HIS A 83 -16.13 2.16 19.75
C HIS A 83 -15.22 1.48 18.74
N GLU A 84 -15.68 1.32 17.48
CA GLU A 84 -14.93 0.64 16.42
C GLU A 84 -14.46 1.61 15.31
N GLY A 85 -15.07 2.80 15.22
CA GLY A 85 -14.82 3.76 14.14
C GLY A 85 -15.72 3.52 12.93
N VAL A 86 -15.34 4.04 11.77
CA VAL A 86 -16.10 3.90 10.51
C VAL A 86 -15.55 2.73 9.70
N ASP A 87 -16.41 1.78 9.36
CA ASP A 87 -16.14 0.74 8.36
C ASP A 87 -17.08 0.94 7.17
N LEU A 88 -16.56 1.51 6.10
CA LEU A 88 -17.37 1.89 4.93
C LEU A 88 -17.90 0.66 4.18
N ALA A 89 -17.17 -0.48 4.19
CA ALA A 89 -17.61 -1.70 3.52
C ALA A 89 -18.82 -2.31 4.24
N VAL A 90 -18.74 -2.43 5.56
CA VAL A 90 -19.85 -2.93 6.38
C VAL A 90 -21.04 -1.97 6.31
N LEU A 91 -20.82 -0.65 6.42
CA LEU A 91 -21.87 0.35 6.34
C LEU A 91 -22.56 0.38 4.97
N ALA A 92 -21.81 0.24 3.88
CA ALA A 92 -22.38 0.16 2.54
C ALA A 92 -23.29 -1.06 2.37
N ALA A 93 -22.88 -2.22 2.89
CA ALA A 93 -23.71 -3.43 2.88
C ALA A 93 -24.94 -3.27 3.78
N LEU A 94 -24.77 -2.72 4.99
CA LEU A 94 -25.85 -2.51 5.95
C LEU A 94 -26.93 -1.56 5.41
N PHE A 95 -26.55 -0.41 4.86
CA PHE A 95 -27.50 0.60 4.36
C PHE A 95 -28.25 0.19 3.07
N ARG A 96 -27.81 -0.88 2.41
CA ARG A 96 -28.63 -1.52 1.37
C ARG A 96 -29.73 -2.42 1.95
N THR A 97 -29.55 -2.90 3.16
CA THR A 97 -30.46 -3.84 3.83
C THR A 97 -31.44 -3.11 4.75
N LEU A 98 -30.95 -2.08 5.48
CA LEU A 98 -31.79 -1.34 6.41
C LEU A 98 -32.79 -0.43 5.67
N PRO A 99 -34.08 -0.42 6.12
CA PRO A 99 -35.05 0.55 5.63
C PRO A 99 -34.61 2.01 5.92
N PRO A 100 -34.67 2.91 4.93
CA PRO A 100 -34.31 4.33 5.15
C PRO A 100 -35.00 4.98 6.35
N ALA A 101 -36.27 4.63 6.57
CA ALA A 101 -37.09 5.12 7.67
C ALA A 101 -36.49 4.83 9.08
N MET A 102 -35.63 3.81 9.21
CA MET A 102 -34.95 3.57 10.48
C MET A 102 -33.93 4.67 10.79
N VAL A 103 -33.09 5.05 9.85
CA VAL A 103 -32.11 6.13 10.00
C VAL A 103 -32.84 7.46 10.18
N GLU A 104 -33.91 7.69 9.40
CA GLU A 104 -34.73 8.90 9.53
C GLU A 104 -35.32 9.05 10.92
N ARG A 105 -35.89 7.96 11.48
CA ARG A 105 -36.43 7.94 12.83
C ARG A 105 -35.36 8.26 13.86
N TRP A 106 -34.22 7.61 13.78
CA TRP A 106 -33.11 7.86 14.71
C TRP A 106 -32.68 9.33 14.71
N VAL A 107 -32.56 9.95 13.51
CA VAL A 107 -32.21 11.37 13.41
C VAL A 107 -33.31 12.29 13.97
N ARG A 108 -34.61 11.91 13.80
CA ARG A 108 -35.74 12.70 14.37
C ARG A 108 -35.75 12.58 15.91
N ASP A 109 -35.45 11.40 16.44
CA ASP A 109 -35.44 11.15 17.89
C ASP A 109 -34.20 11.79 18.55
N GLU A 110 -33.06 11.81 17.83
CA GLU A 110 -31.79 12.38 18.31
C GLU A 110 -31.21 13.43 17.34
N PRO A 111 -31.87 14.58 17.11
CA PRO A 111 -31.47 15.54 16.07
C PRO A 111 -30.12 16.22 16.33
N THR A 112 -29.63 16.20 17.57
CA THR A 112 -28.30 16.70 17.95
C THR A 112 -27.29 15.58 18.22
N GLY A 113 -27.74 14.33 18.16
CA GLY A 113 -26.92 13.14 18.40
C GLY A 113 -25.78 13.05 17.38
N GLN A 114 -24.54 12.96 17.86
CA GLN A 114 -23.39 12.94 16.94
C GLN A 114 -23.39 11.68 16.06
N HIS A 115 -23.77 10.53 16.59
CA HIS A 115 -23.77 9.28 15.83
C HIS A 115 -24.96 9.20 14.87
N ALA A 116 -26.12 9.68 15.25
CA ALA A 116 -27.28 9.79 14.36
C ALA A 116 -26.96 10.66 13.13
N ARG A 117 -26.33 11.83 13.31
CA ARG A 117 -25.93 12.72 12.21
C ARG A 117 -24.80 12.13 11.34
N ARG A 118 -23.84 11.42 11.94
CA ARG A 118 -22.82 10.68 11.20
C ARG A 118 -23.44 9.57 10.35
N ALA A 119 -24.35 8.79 10.92
CA ALA A 119 -25.07 7.74 10.20
C ALA A 119 -25.92 8.32 9.07
N TRP A 120 -26.60 9.44 9.26
CA TRP A 120 -27.34 10.16 8.22
C TRP A 120 -26.45 10.58 7.06
N PHE A 121 -25.33 11.26 7.37
CA PHE A 121 -24.35 11.63 6.35
C PHE A 121 -23.81 10.41 5.59
N LEU A 122 -23.36 9.38 6.31
CA LEU A 122 -22.80 8.16 5.72
C LEU A 122 -23.83 7.41 4.89
N TYR A 123 -25.10 7.40 5.30
CA TYR A 123 -26.17 6.82 4.50
C TYR A 123 -26.29 7.51 3.13
N GLU A 124 -26.44 8.84 3.13
CA GLU A 124 -26.58 9.62 1.89
C GLU A 124 -25.30 9.55 1.03
N TRP A 125 -24.15 9.58 1.67
CA TRP A 125 -22.85 9.50 0.99
C TRP A 125 -22.59 8.13 0.33
N LEU A 126 -22.94 7.03 1.00
CA LEU A 126 -22.72 5.66 0.52
C LEU A 126 -23.76 5.23 -0.53
N THR A 127 -25.02 5.62 -0.33
CA THR A 127 -26.14 5.18 -1.17
C THR A 127 -26.44 6.13 -2.32
N GLY A 128 -26.02 7.39 -2.22
CA GLY A 128 -26.42 8.46 -3.13
C GLY A 128 -27.91 8.86 -2.99
N ARG A 129 -28.63 8.32 -2.01
CA ARG A 129 -30.05 8.57 -1.77
C ARG A 129 -30.22 9.58 -0.65
N ARG A 130 -30.98 10.63 -0.90
CA ARG A 130 -31.32 11.63 0.11
C ARG A 130 -32.46 11.11 1.00
N LEU A 131 -32.28 11.19 2.33
CA LEU A 131 -33.33 10.88 3.31
C LEU A 131 -34.36 12.01 3.41
N ASP A 132 -35.60 11.67 3.75
CA ASP A 132 -36.68 12.63 3.98
C ASP A 132 -36.53 13.26 5.37
N LEU A 133 -35.53 14.12 5.47
CA LEU A 133 -35.18 14.85 6.69
C LEU A 133 -34.91 16.33 6.35
N PRO A 134 -35.40 17.28 7.18
CA PRO A 134 -34.98 18.65 7.09
C PRO A 134 -33.49 18.79 7.44
N ASP A 135 -32.87 19.86 6.92
CA ASP A 135 -31.48 20.13 7.25
C ASP A 135 -31.30 20.38 8.76
N ALA A 136 -30.23 19.87 9.34
CA ALA A 136 -29.95 20.02 10.77
C ALA A 136 -29.62 21.50 11.10
N THR A 137 -30.34 22.07 12.06
CA THR A 137 -30.18 23.47 12.47
C THR A 137 -29.44 23.67 13.78
N ARG A 138 -29.31 22.59 14.60
CA ARG A 138 -28.75 22.64 15.97
C ARG A 138 -27.61 21.63 16.16
N GLY A 139 -26.81 21.87 17.19
CA GLY A 139 -25.66 21.02 17.57
C GLY A 139 -24.34 21.46 16.93
N PRO A 140 -23.18 21.06 17.50
CA PRO A 140 -21.87 21.36 16.92
C PRO A 140 -21.63 20.56 15.64
N TYR A 141 -20.70 21.01 14.78
CA TYR A 141 -20.21 20.19 13.68
C TYR A 141 -19.34 19.06 14.24
N VAL A 142 -19.56 17.83 13.78
CA VAL A 142 -18.81 16.64 14.19
C VAL A 142 -18.09 16.02 13.00
N GLY A 143 -16.89 15.52 13.19
CA GLY A 143 -16.17 14.79 12.14
C GLY A 143 -16.89 13.50 11.77
N VAL A 144 -16.87 13.13 10.49
CA VAL A 144 -17.34 11.82 10.05
C VAL A 144 -16.39 10.75 10.61
N LEU A 145 -15.08 10.95 10.48
CA LEU A 145 -14.06 10.16 11.16
C LEU A 145 -13.67 10.81 12.48
N ASP A 146 -13.30 9.98 13.44
CA ASP A 146 -12.62 10.36 14.67
C ASP A 146 -11.10 10.32 14.41
N PRO A 147 -10.39 11.47 14.43
CA PRO A 147 -8.95 11.51 14.13
C PRO A 147 -8.07 10.77 15.14
N ASP A 148 -8.59 10.48 16.34
CA ASP A 148 -7.87 9.69 17.33
C ASP A 148 -7.92 8.18 17.02
N ARG A 149 -8.83 7.78 16.12
CA ARG A 149 -9.03 6.38 15.73
C ARG A 149 -8.63 6.07 14.30
N GLN A 150 -8.82 7.03 13.39
CA GLN A 150 -8.60 6.83 11.96
C GLN A 150 -7.95 8.07 11.36
N PHE A 151 -7.00 7.86 10.46
CA PHE A 151 -6.37 8.94 9.73
C PHE A 151 -7.42 9.68 8.90
N ALA A 152 -7.48 11.01 9.05
CA ALA A 152 -8.46 11.87 8.42
C ALA A 152 -7.82 13.13 7.86
N ILE A 153 -8.44 13.71 6.82
CA ILE A 153 -8.07 15.06 6.33
C ILE A 153 -8.77 16.15 7.16
N GLY A 154 -8.41 17.42 6.95
CA GLY A 154 -9.09 18.56 7.60
C GLY A 154 -10.58 18.66 7.26
N GLY A 155 -10.92 18.34 6.01
CA GLY A 155 -12.28 18.21 5.52
C GLY A 155 -13.05 19.52 5.38
N SER A 156 -14.28 19.43 4.91
CA SER A 156 -15.20 20.53 4.71
C SER A 156 -16.50 20.34 5.49
N THR A 157 -17.14 21.45 5.85
CA THR A 157 -18.42 21.42 6.57
C THR A 157 -19.59 21.13 5.64
N VAL A 158 -20.44 20.18 6.05
CA VAL A 158 -21.70 19.85 5.36
C VAL A 158 -22.86 20.28 6.25
N SER A 159 -23.46 21.42 5.90
CA SER A 159 -24.49 22.10 6.71
C SER A 159 -25.73 21.22 6.93
N ARG A 160 -26.16 20.51 5.88
CA ARG A 160 -27.34 19.62 5.93
C ARG A 160 -27.32 18.67 7.12
N HIS A 161 -26.18 18.03 7.38
CA HIS A 161 -26.01 17.03 8.43
C HIS A 161 -25.32 17.61 9.67
N ARG A 162 -24.80 18.85 9.60
CA ARG A 162 -23.88 19.45 10.59
C ARG A 162 -22.71 18.51 10.93
N VAL A 163 -22.11 17.95 9.91
CA VAL A 163 -20.89 17.16 9.99
C VAL A 163 -19.75 17.85 9.25
N ARG A 164 -18.53 17.47 9.56
CA ARG A 164 -17.35 17.77 8.77
C ARG A 164 -17.00 16.50 8.00
N ASP A 165 -17.10 16.59 6.66
CA ASP A 165 -16.61 15.52 5.77
C ASP A 165 -15.08 15.55 5.75
N ASN A 166 -14.49 14.77 6.63
CA ASN A 166 -13.04 14.58 6.77
C ASN A 166 -12.59 13.22 6.23
N LEU A 167 -13.40 12.60 5.38
CA LEU A 167 -13.04 11.37 4.66
C LEU A 167 -11.92 11.69 3.65
N PRO A 168 -10.88 10.86 3.55
CA PRO A 168 -9.77 11.09 2.62
C PRO A 168 -10.13 10.82 1.15
N GLY A 169 -11.21 10.09 0.88
CA GLY A 169 -11.67 9.71 -0.47
C GLY A 169 -13.05 10.22 -0.84
N THR A 170 -13.60 9.61 -1.87
CA THR A 170 -14.94 9.86 -2.42
C THR A 170 -15.77 8.58 -2.38
N PRO A 171 -17.09 8.62 -2.66
CA PRO A 171 -17.90 7.41 -2.77
C PRO A 171 -17.41 6.38 -3.78
N GLU A 172 -16.60 6.80 -4.76
CA GLU A 172 -16.01 5.91 -5.74
C GLU A 172 -14.80 5.13 -5.21
N PHE A 173 -14.05 5.72 -4.21
CA PHE A 173 -12.90 5.08 -3.60
C PHE A 173 -12.51 5.78 -2.30
N CYS A 174 -12.57 5.06 -1.19
CA CYS A 174 -12.25 5.61 0.13
C CYS A 174 -11.75 4.51 1.09
N PRO A 175 -10.56 3.95 0.90
CA PRO A 175 -9.94 3.13 1.93
C PRO A 175 -9.64 3.99 3.17
N LEU A 176 -9.77 3.38 4.34
CA LEU A 176 -9.48 4.02 5.62
C LEU A 176 -8.30 3.34 6.31
N VAL A 177 -7.61 4.09 7.14
CA VAL A 177 -6.46 3.59 7.93
C VAL A 177 -6.70 3.91 9.39
N ARG A 178 -6.53 2.93 10.27
CA ARG A 178 -6.66 3.07 11.73
C ARG A 178 -5.39 3.68 12.33
N CYS A 179 -5.56 4.47 13.37
CA CYS A 179 -4.46 4.95 14.20
C CYS A 179 -4.03 3.83 15.16
N THR A 180 -3.10 2.98 14.71
CA THR A 180 -2.52 1.93 15.55
C THR A 180 -1.31 2.43 16.32
N GLU A 181 -0.96 1.79 17.46
CA GLU A 181 0.27 2.10 18.19
C GLU A 181 1.52 1.91 17.32
N ARG A 182 1.49 0.92 16.40
CA ARG A 182 2.56 0.67 15.44
C ARG A 182 2.74 1.83 14.48
N LEU A 183 1.67 2.31 13.83
CA LEU A 183 1.74 3.50 12.97
C LEU A 183 2.11 4.75 13.74
N ALA A 184 1.56 4.95 14.94
CA ALA A 184 1.91 6.07 15.80
C ALA A 184 3.42 6.08 16.13
N THR A 185 4.02 4.92 16.36
CA THR A 185 5.46 4.77 16.60
C THR A 185 6.29 5.03 15.34
N LEU A 186 5.88 4.46 14.20
CA LEU A 186 6.62 4.57 12.93
C LEU A 186 6.57 6.00 12.36
N LEU A 187 5.42 6.67 12.47
CA LEU A 187 5.17 7.99 11.88
C LEU A 187 5.36 9.15 12.87
N SER A 188 5.61 8.87 14.18
CA SER A 188 5.79 9.91 15.20
C SER A 188 6.99 10.84 14.95
N PRO A 189 8.14 10.38 14.46
CA PRO A 189 9.22 11.26 14.01
C PRO A 189 8.79 12.00 12.73
N ASP A 190 9.29 13.22 12.53
CA ASP A 190 9.22 13.85 11.20
C ASP A 190 10.17 13.12 10.25
N LEU A 191 9.69 12.04 9.63
CA LEU A 191 10.47 11.21 8.72
C LEU A 191 11.00 12.01 7.52
N ALA A 192 10.24 13.00 7.05
CA ALA A 192 10.69 13.87 5.97
C ALA A 192 11.84 14.77 6.42
N ALA A 193 11.82 15.30 7.65
CA ALA A 193 12.94 16.04 8.21
C ALA A 193 14.14 15.14 8.46
N GLU A 194 13.94 13.92 8.94
CA GLU A 194 15.00 12.92 9.13
C GLU A 194 15.70 12.61 7.79
N ALA A 195 14.95 12.36 6.73
CA ALA A 195 15.48 12.15 5.39
C ALA A 195 16.28 13.37 4.87
N ARG A 196 15.74 14.57 5.04
CA ARG A 196 16.43 15.81 4.68
C ARG A 196 17.75 15.97 5.45
N ALA A 197 17.77 15.66 6.74
CA ALA A 197 18.96 15.76 7.57
C ALA A 197 20.06 14.77 7.13
N VAL A 198 19.71 13.56 6.68
CA VAL A 198 20.67 12.60 6.10
C VAL A 198 21.34 13.20 4.86
N VAL A 199 20.54 13.75 3.95
CA VAL A 199 21.03 14.34 2.70
C VAL A 199 21.90 15.58 2.95
N GLN A 200 21.49 16.47 3.86
CA GLN A 200 22.21 17.71 4.16
C GLN A 200 23.61 17.49 4.78
N ARG A 201 23.86 16.32 5.39
CA ARG A 201 25.18 15.98 5.95
C ARG A 201 26.18 15.47 4.91
N ALA A 202 25.74 15.23 3.67
CA ALA A 202 26.58 14.73 2.60
C ALA A 202 26.92 15.83 1.59
N ALA A 203 28.07 15.69 0.91
CA ALA A 203 28.43 16.60 -0.17
C ALA A 203 27.44 16.48 -1.34
N PRO A 204 27.11 17.58 -2.04
CA PRO A 204 26.09 17.57 -3.10
C PRO A 204 26.35 16.58 -4.25
N ASP A 205 27.60 16.36 -4.62
CA ASP A 205 28.01 15.39 -5.65
C ASP A 205 27.78 13.95 -5.19
N LEU A 206 28.06 13.61 -3.93
CA LEU A 206 27.75 12.32 -3.36
C LEU A 206 26.23 12.06 -3.33
N VAL A 207 25.46 13.09 -2.96
CA VAL A 207 23.99 13.01 -2.96
C VAL A 207 23.45 12.73 -4.36
N ALA A 208 23.97 13.44 -5.38
CA ALA A 208 23.54 13.25 -6.77
C ALA A 208 23.85 11.82 -7.29
N ARG A 209 25.01 11.28 -6.94
CA ARG A 209 25.42 9.92 -7.31
C ARG A 209 24.59 8.87 -6.57
N ALA A 210 24.37 9.04 -5.26
CA ALA A 210 23.49 8.17 -4.48
C ALA A 210 22.07 8.16 -5.05
N ALA A 211 21.53 9.33 -5.40
CA ALA A 211 20.21 9.44 -6.02
C ALA A 211 20.09 8.66 -7.32
N ALA A 212 21.13 8.74 -8.20
CA ALA A 212 21.14 8.01 -9.45
C ALA A 212 21.21 6.49 -9.24
N PHE A 213 22.03 6.05 -8.29
CA PHE A 213 22.16 4.63 -7.95
C PHE A 213 20.85 4.07 -7.35
N LEU A 214 20.29 4.72 -6.32
CA LEU A 214 19.05 4.30 -5.67
C LEU A 214 17.88 4.25 -6.66
N LEU A 215 17.82 5.19 -7.61
CA LEU A 215 16.80 5.19 -8.66
C LEU A 215 16.94 3.97 -9.59
N LEU A 216 18.17 3.61 -9.96
CA LEU A 216 18.44 2.45 -10.81
C LEU A 216 18.12 1.14 -10.07
N GLU A 217 18.50 1.06 -8.80
CA GLU A 217 18.21 -0.06 -7.92
C GLU A 217 16.70 -0.30 -7.76
N ASP A 218 15.95 0.77 -7.45
CA ASP A 218 14.49 0.73 -7.35
C ASP A 218 13.85 0.27 -8.67
N SER A 219 14.33 0.82 -9.78
CA SER A 219 13.85 0.44 -11.12
C SER A 219 14.06 -1.04 -11.40
N ARG A 220 15.24 -1.58 -11.08
CA ARG A 220 15.58 -3.00 -11.27
C ARG A 220 14.76 -3.89 -10.36
N ALA A 221 14.69 -3.57 -9.07
CA ALA A 221 13.90 -4.31 -8.08
C ALA A 221 12.42 -4.38 -8.49
N SER A 222 11.88 -3.30 -9.02
CA SER A 222 10.49 -3.24 -9.50
C SER A 222 10.20 -4.25 -10.62
N TYR A 223 11.16 -4.58 -11.48
CA TYR A 223 11.02 -5.66 -12.47
C TYR A 223 11.26 -7.05 -11.87
N VAL A 224 12.24 -7.18 -10.98
CA VAL A 224 12.58 -8.48 -10.35
C VAL A 224 11.42 -9.02 -9.53
N ILE A 225 10.67 -8.16 -8.82
CA ILE A 225 9.45 -8.55 -8.08
C ILE A 225 8.44 -9.23 -9.00
N GLU A 226 8.33 -8.77 -10.26
CA GLU A 226 7.44 -9.36 -11.29
C GLU A 226 8.09 -10.55 -12.03
N GLY A 227 9.26 -11.00 -11.63
CA GLY A 227 9.98 -12.11 -12.28
C GLY A 227 10.61 -11.73 -13.62
N GLU A 228 10.71 -10.44 -13.97
CA GLU A 228 11.25 -9.95 -15.23
C GLU A 228 12.71 -9.49 -15.09
N ARG A 229 13.45 -9.64 -16.18
CA ARG A 229 14.81 -9.08 -16.36
C ARG A 229 14.80 -8.18 -17.60
N PRO A 230 14.53 -6.88 -17.47
CA PRO A 230 14.45 -5.97 -18.59
C PRO A 230 15.84 -5.71 -19.17
N GLY A 231 15.89 -5.44 -20.48
CA GLY A 231 17.09 -4.85 -21.09
C GLY A 231 17.30 -3.40 -20.60
N GLU A 232 18.54 -2.91 -20.74
CA GLU A 232 18.99 -1.61 -20.23
C GLU A 232 18.07 -0.45 -20.66
N ASP A 233 17.65 -0.39 -21.91
CA ASP A 233 16.74 0.65 -22.43
C ASP A 233 15.38 0.70 -21.68
N ARG A 234 14.83 -0.48 -21.29
CA ARG A 234 13.57 -0.53 -20.54
C ARG A 234 13.80 -0.05 -19.11
N LEU A 235 14.91 -0.46 -18.52
CA LEU A 235 15.30 -0.09 -17.17
C LEU A 235 15.46 1.43 -17.05
N GLN A 236 16.21 2.04 -17.97
CA GLN A 236 16.44 3.49 -18.00
C GLN A 236 15.16 4.29 -18.25
N ARG A 237 14.27 3.83 -19.15
CA ARG A 237 12.97 4.50 -19.37
C ARG A 237 12.10 4.45 -18.12
N TRP A 238 12.08 3.31 -17.42
CA TRP A 238 11.32 3.16 -16.20
C TRP A 238 11.92 4.02 -15.07
N GLY A 239 13.24 4.03 -14.91
CA GLY A 239 13.92 4.90 -13.96
C GLY A 239 13.60 6.37 -14.17
N ARG A 240 13.60 6.85 -15.42
CA ARG A 240 13.17 8.23 -15.71
C ARG A 240 11.73 8.49 -15.30
N ALA A 241 10.82 7.54 -15.56
CA ALA A 241 9.42 7.68 -15.13
C ALA A 241 9.27 7.75 -13.61
N ILE A 242 10.05 6.95 -12.85
CA ILE A 242 10.09 7.03 -11.39
C ILE A 242 10.66 8.38 -10.93
N GLY A 243 11.75 8.85 -11.54
CA GLY A 243 12.35 10.16 -11.22
C GLY A 243 11.45 11.37 -11.51
N GLU A 244 10.40 11.19 -12.34
CA GLU A 244 9.37 12.20 -12.63
C GLU A 244 8.14 12.10 -11.70
N ALA A 245 8.07 11.09 -10.84
CA ALA A 245 6.94 10.88 -9.94
C ALA A 245 6.67 12.12 -9.05
N GLY A 246 5.41 12.45 -8.87
CA GLY A 246 4.98 13.64 -8.09
C GLY A 246 5.06 14.98 -8.83
N ARG A 247 5.72 15.05 -10.00
CA ARG A 247 5.86 16.33 -10.73
C ARG A 247 4.60 16.74 -11.49
N ARG A 248 3.79 15.79 -11.91
CA ARG A 248 2.54 16.02 -12.66
C ARG A 248 1.34 15.57 -11.82
N PRO A 249 0.15 16.11 -12.05
CA PRO A 249 -1.08 15.53 -11.50
C PRO A 249 -1.27 14.08 -11.94
N LEU A 250 -1.89 13.26 -11.11
CA LEU A 250 -2.31 11.93 -11.48
C LEU A 250 -3.61 12.02 -12.28
N ASP A 251 -3.64 11.43 -13.47
CA ASP A 251 -4.83 11.28 -14.28
C ASP A 251 -4.81 9.93 -15.03
N GLU A 252 -5.89 9.63 -15.74
CA GLU A 252 -6.00 8.38 -16.51
C GLU A 252 -4.97 8.31 -17.63
N ALA A 253 -4.62 9.43 -18.26
CA ALA A 253 -3.65 9.49 -19.33
C ALA A 253 -2.24 9.17 -18.82
N GLU A 254 -1.89 9.66 -17.63
CA GLU A 254 -0.62 9.35 -16.98
C GLU A 254 -0.53 7.87 -16.60
N LEU A 255 -1.57 7.28 -16.01
CA LEU A 255 -1.59 5.85 -15.70
C LEU A 255 -1.40 4.98 -16.96
N GLN A 256 -2.07 5.31 -18.05
CA GLN A 256 -1.90 4.61 -19.33
C GLN A 256 -0.54 4.87 -19.97
N ARG A 257 0.05 6.06 -19.79
CA ARG A 257 1.42 6.38 -20.23
C ARG A 257 2.41 5.48 -19.50
N LEU A 258 2.27 5.33 -18.19
CA LEU A 258 3.12 4.48 -17.37
C LEU A 258 3.03 3.02 -17.81
N GLN A 259 1.84 2.49 -18.06
CA GLN A 259 1.67 1.14 -18.58
C GLN A 259 2.46 0.96 -19.89
N ARG A 260 2.35 1.91 -20.84
CA ARG A 260 3.11 1.84 -22.10
C ARG A 260 4.61 1.82 -21.89
N ILE A 261 5.13 2.59 -20.92
CA ILE A 261 6.56 2.59 -20.58
C ILE A 261 6.99 1.24 -20.02
N VAL A 262 6.21 0.67 -19.10
CA VAL A 262 6.48 -0.61 -18.46
C VAL A 262 6.48 -1.76 -19.46
N ILE A 263 5.45 -1.85 -20.29
CA ILE A 263 5.28 -2.95 -21.25
C ILE A 263 6.24 -2.82 -22.44
N GLY A 264 6.49 -1.59 -22.90
CA GLY A 264 7.32 -1.34 -24.07
C GLY A 264 6.63 -1.77 -25.36
N ARG A 265 7.13 -2.82 -26.04
CA ARG A 265 6.52 -3.34 -27.28
C ARG A 265 5.38 -4.30 -26.96
N ALA A 266 4.16 -3.80 -26.95
CA ALA A 266 2.95 -4.58 -26.72
C ALA A 266 2.55 -5.37 -27.97
N ARG A 267 3.01 -6.62 -28.10
CA ARG A 267 2.55 -7.52 -29.19
C ARG A 267 1.39 -8.40 -28.76
N PHE A 268 1.32 -8.75 -27.46
CA PHE A 268 0.39 -9.75 -26.90
C PHE A 268 -0.39 -9.23 -25.68
N THR A 269 -0.20 -7.98 -25.30
CA THR A 269 -0.85 -7.34 -24.15
C THR A 269 -1.68 -6.18 -24.63
N HIS A 270 -2.94 -6.10 -24.22
CA HIS A 270 -3.79 -4.94 -24.47
C HIS A 270 -3.29 -3.74 -23.64
N LEU A 271 -3.14 -2.60 -24.30
CA LEU A 271 -2.81 -1.34 -23.64
C LEU A 271 -4.10 -0.58 -23.29
N GLY A 272 -4.12 0.03 -22.13
CA GLY A 272 -5.30 0.68 -21.56
C GLY A 272 -6.02 -0.24 -20.57
N TRP A 273 -7.19 0.19 -20.15
CA TRP A 273 -7.99 -0.58 -19.21
C TRP A 273 -8.41 -1.92 -19.78
N ARG A 274 -8.25 -3.00 -18.99
CA ARG A 274 -8.73 -4.34 -19.41
C ARG A 274 -10.23 -4.31 -19.63
N ARG A 275 -10.69 -5.12 -20.54
CA ARG A 275 -12.11 -5.22 -20.95
C ARG A 275 -12.81 -6.45 -20.39
N GLU A 276 -12.04 -7.37 -19.85
CA GLU A 276 -12.50 -8.63 -19.30
C GLU A 276 -12.15 -8.73 -17.82
N GLY A 277 -12.61 -9.79 -17.15
CA GLY A 277 -12.16 -10.14 -15.82
C GLY A 277 -10.65 -10.35 -15.78
N GLY A 278 -10.09 -10.41 -14.59
CA GLY A 278 -8.68 -10.68 -14.36
C GLY A 278 -8.48 -11.35 -13.01
N PHE A 279 -7.38 -12.06 -12.88
CA PHE A 279 -6.97 -12.68 -11.63
C PHE A 279 -5.45 -12.71 -11.51
N VAL A 280 -4.99 -12.85 -10.28
CA VAL A 280 -3.60 -13.15 -9.95
C VAL A 280 -3.58 -14.51 -9.27
N GLY A 281 -2.67 -15.37 -9.68
CA GLY A 281 -2.54 -16.72 -9.13
C GLY A 281 -2.08 -17.72 -10.19
N PRO A 282 -1.77 -18.96 -9.79
CA PRO A 282 -1.37 -20.01 -10.69
C PRO A 282 -2.55 -20.51 -11.56
N ARG A 283 -2.22 -21.40 -12.46
CA ARG A 283 -3.20 -22.18 -13.23
C ARG A 283 -3.05 -23.65 -12.88
N ASP A 284 -4.16 -24.37 -12.90
CA ASP A 284 -4.15 -25.81 -12.78
C ASP A 284 -3.32 -26.42 -13.93
N ARG A 285 -2.45 -27.36 -13.60
CA ARG A 285 -1.47 -27.91 -14.57
C ARG A 285 -2.12 -28.83 -15.61
N GLU A 286 -3.25 -29.45 -15.29
CA GLU A 286 -3.91 -30.42 -16.18
C GLU A 286 -4.99 -29.74 -17.01
N THR A 287 -5.79 -28.91 -16.39
CA THR A 287 -6.97 -28.28 -16.99
C THR A 287 -6.73 -26.87 -17.50
N ASN A 288 -5.61 -26.24 -17.11
CA ASN A 288 -5.29 -24.83 -17.31
C ASN A 288 -6.33 -23.86 -16.69
N ALA A 289 -7.18 -24.35 -15.81
CA ALA A 289 -8.17 -23.54 -15.11
C ALA A 289 -7.48 -22.53 -14.16
N PRO A 290 -8.03 -21.32 -14.00
CA PRO A 290 -7.51 -20.36 -13.04
C PRO A 290 -7.65 -20.87 -11.61
N LEU A 291 -6.59 -20.66 -10.80
CA LEU A 291 -6.56 -20.88 -9.35
C LEU A 291 -6.22 -19.53 -8.69
N PRO A 292 -7.21 -18.63 -8.55
CA PRO A 292 -6.95 -17.27 -8.13
C PRO A 292 -6.59 -17.16 -6.65
N ASP A 293 -5.46 -16.50 -6.39
CA ASP A 293 -5.14 -15.93 -5.08
C ASP A 293 -5.84 -14.57 -4.91
N HIS A 294 -6.10 -13.88 -6.03
CA HIS A 294 -6.82 -12.62 -6.12
C HIS A 294 -7.68 -12.58 -7.39
N VAL A 295 -8.93 -12.22 -7.25
CA VAL A 295 -9.83 -11.88 -8.39
C VAL A 295 -9.93 -10.37 -8.47
N SER A 296 -9.58 -9.80 -9.62
CA SER A 296 -9.57 -8.35 -9.85
C SER A 296 -10.98 -7.75 -9.89
N ALA A 297 -11.10 -6.44 -9.73
CA ALA A 297 -12.37 -5.72 -9.88
C ALA A 297 -13.02 -6.02 -11.24
N ARG A 298 -14.35 -5.94 -11.35
CA ARG A 298 -15.05 -6.11 -12.63
C ARG A 298 -14.65 -5.04 -13.63
N ALA A 299 -14.57 -5.37 -14.90
CA ALA A 299 -14.15 -4.44 -15.96
C ALA A 299 -15.09 -3.21 -16.05
N GLU A 300 -16.40 -3.41 -15.86
CA GLU A 300 -17.38 -2.32 -15.86
C GLU A 300 -17.23 -1.34 -14.69
N ASP A 301 -16.61 -1.75 -13.58
CA ASP A 301 -16.40 -0.88 -12.42
C ASP A 301 -15.11 -0.03 -12.54
N LEU A 302 -14.18 -0.40 -13.43
CA LEU A 302 -12.88 0.27 -13.56
C LEU A 302 -12.96 1.78 -13.75
N PRO A 303 -13.83 2.33 -14.62
CA PRO A 303 -13.87 3.78 -14.82
C PRO A 303 -14.21 4.55 -13.53
N SER A 304 -15.13 4.01 -12.72
CA SER A 304 -15.49 4.63 -11.43
C SER A 304 -14.38 4.49 -10.40
N LEU A 305 -13.84 3.28 -10.24
CA LEU A 305 -12.79 3.00 -9.28
C LEU A 305 -11.52 3.81 -9.56
N ILE A 306 -11.10 3.93 -10.82
CA ILE A 306 -9.90 4.69 -11.19
C ILE A 306 -10.10 6.19 -10.97
N ARG A 307 -11.26 6.75 -11.33
CA ARG A 307 -11.57 8.15 -10.95
C ARG A 307 -11.52 8.36 -9.44
N GLY A 308 -12.01 7.39 -8.66
CA GLY A 308 -11.94 7.43 -7.21
C GLY A 308 -10.50 7.39 -6.68
N VAL A 309 -9.64 6.53 -7.21
CA VAL A 309 -8.20 6.47 -6.86
C VAL A 309 -7.50 7.80 -7.14
N ILE A 310 -7.75 8.39 -8.31
CA ILE A 310 -7.21 9.70 -8.70
C ILE A 310 -7.71 10.80 -7.74
N ALA A 311 -9.01 10.83 -7.46
CA ALA A 311 -9.60 11.80 -6.55
C ALA A 311 -9.05 11.64 -5.11
N TYR A 312 -8.84 10.41 -4.64
CA TYR A 312 -8.23 10.16 -3.34
C TYR A 312 -6.79 10.69 -3.28
N ALA A 313 -5.99 10.40 -4.30
CA ALA A 313 -4.61 10.89 -4.38
C ALA A 313 -4.56 12.42 -4.32
N GLU A 314 -5.47 13.12 -5.00
CA GLU A 314 -5.57 14.57 -4.98
C GLU A 314 -6.05 15.09 -3.61
N ARG A 315 -7.16 14.56 -3.07
CA ARG A 315 -7.71 14.98 -1.78
C ARG A 315 -6.72 14.76 -0.62
N SER A 316 -5.90 13.72 -0.67
CA SER A 316 -4.92 13.41 0.37
C SER A 316 -3.88 14.52 0.56
N THR A 317 -3.62 15.32 -0.49
CA THR A 317 -2.61 16.40 -0.49
C THR A 317 -3.18 17.79 -0.22
N GLN A 318 -4.53 17.92 -0.16
CA GLN A 318 -5.22 19.21 -0.13
C GLN A 318 -5.67 19.63 1.27
N GLY A 319 -5.96 20.94 1.42
CA GLY A 319 -6.55 21.53 2.61
C GLY A 319 -5.55 21.84 3.73
N ASP A 320 -6.07 22.36 4.83
CA ASP A 320 -5.28 22.82 5.97
C ASP A 320 -4.62 21.66 6.77
N ARG A 321 -5.18 20.47 6.65
CA ARG A 321 -4.68 19.24 7.27
C ARG A 321 -4.71 18.13 6.23
N PRO A 322 -3.66 18.00 5.41
CA PRO A 322 -3.53 16.89 4.47
C PRO A 322 -3.41 15.56 5.22
N LEU A 323 -3.65 14.46 4.52
CA LEU A 323 -3.41 13.12 5.05
C LEU A 323 -1.90 12.91 5.27
N ASP A 324 -1.53 12.04 6.20
CA ASP A 324 -0.13 11.63 6.32
C ASP A 324 0.37 11.07 4.96
N PRO A 325 1.56 11.50 4.48
CA PRO A 325 2.07 11.12 3.16
C PRO A 325 2.19 9.63 2.93
N VAL A 326 2.65 8.88 3.96
CA VAL A 326 2.86 7.44 3.87
C VAL A 326 1.52 6.71 3.87
N VAL A 327 0.58 7.17 4.70
CA VAL A 327 -0.79 6.65 4.74
C VAL A 327 -1.51 6.87 3.41
N GLY A 328 -1.39 8.08 2.85
CA GLY A 328 -1.95 8.40 1.52
C GLY A 328 -1.34 7.55 0.41
N ALA A 329 -0.02 7.37 0.43
CA ALA A 329 0.68 6.54 -0.54
C ALA A 329 0.26 5.06 -0.45
N ALA A 330 0.11 4.51 0.75
CA ALA A 330 -0.35 3.15 0.94
C ALA A 330 -1.77 2.95 0.39
N ALA A 331 -2.72 3.82 0.76
CA ALA A 331 -4.11 3.72 0.31
C ALA A 331 -4.24 3.77 -1.21
N VAL A 332 -3.58 4.72 -1.87
CA VAL A 332 -3.61 4.89 -3.33
C VAL A 332 -2.92 3.74 -4.06
N ALA A 333 -1.70 3.42 -3.66
CA ALA A 333 -0.89 2.44 -4.37
C ALA A 333 -1.46 1.02 -4.22
N PHE A 334 -1.76 0.58 -3.00
CA PHE A 334 -2.34 -0.74 -2.77
C PHE A 334 -3.77 -0.85 -3.33
N GLY A 335 -4.58 0.21 -3.23
CA GLY A 335 -5.90 0.23 -3.87
C GLY A 335 -5.82 0.01 -5.37
N PHE A 336 -4.87 0.67 -6.04
CA PHE A 336 -4.65 0.47 -7.47
C PHE A 336 -4.27 -0.98 -7.83
N VAL A 337 -3.34 -1.59 -7.09
CA VAL A 337 -2.94 -2.97 -7.40
C VAL A 337 -4.05 -3.98 -7.10
N PHE A 338 -4.91 -3.71 -6.11
CA PHE A 338 -6.08 -4.55 -5.82
C PHE A 338 -7.16 -4.42 -6.91
N ILE A 339 -7.45 -3.22 -7.39
CA ILE A 339 -8.36 -3.01 -8.53
C ILE A 339 -7.84 -3.74 -9.78
N HIS A 340 -6.54 -3.75 -9.97
CA HIS A 340 -5.82 -4.43 -11.05
C HIS A 340 -6.34 -4.05 -12.44
N PRO A 341 -6.27 -2.75 -12.83
CA PRO A 341 -7.02 -2.24 -13.99
C PRO A 341 -6.42 -2.58 -15.35
N PHE A 342 -5.16 -2.99 -15.44
CA PHE A 342 -4.48 -3.37 -16.67
C PHE A 342 -4.40 -4.89 -16.83
N GLU A 343 -4.16 -5.36 -18.06
CA GLU A 343 -3.81 -6.76 -18.28
C GLU A 343 -2.41 -7.11 -17.76
N ASP A 344 -1.48 -6.14 -17.83
CA ASP A 344 -0.12 -6.27 -17.31
C ASP A 344 0.43 -4.89 -16.91
N GLY A 345 1.40 -4.88 -16.00
CA GLY A 345 2.08 -3.68 -15.52
C GLY A 345 1.53 -3.11 -14.21
N ASN A 346 0.48 -3.71 -13.64
CA ASN A 346 -0.15 -3.18 -12.42
C ASN A 346 0.82 -3.08 -11.24
N GLY A 347 1.63 -4.10 -10.97
CA GLY A 347 2.57 -4.11 -9.86
C GLY A 347 3.64 -3.01 -9.97
N ARG A 348 4.15 -2.75 -11.17
CA ARG A 348 5.13 -1.67 -11.41
C ARG A 348 4.50 -0.29 -11.27
N VAL A 349 3.30 -0.09 -11.80
CA VAL A 349 2.56 1.17 -11.64
C VAL A 349 2.15 1.38 -10.18
N HIS A 350 1.76 0.33 -9.45
CA HIS A 350 1.51 0.38 -8.00
C HIS A 350 2.72 0.96 -7.25
N ARG A 351 3.94 0.44 -7.48
CA ARG A 351 5.13 0.94 -6.80
C ARG A 351 5.49 2.36 -7.24
N TRP A 352 5.26 2.71 -8.51
CA TRP A 352 5.39 4.09 -8.96
C TRP A 352 4.42 5.04 -8.24
N LEU A 353 3.19 4.62 -7.95
CA LEU A 353 2.21 5.43 -7.22
C LEU A 353 2.67 5.76 -5.79
N VAL A 354 3.46 4.90 -5.14
CA VAL A 354 4.09 5.23 -3.86
C VAL A 354 4.97 6.47 -4.01
N HIS A 355 5.88 6.47 -4.98
CA HIS A 355 6.76 7.62 -5.24
C HIS A 355 5.97 8.86 -5.62
N HIS A 356 4.90 8.69 -6.41
CA HIS A 356 4.06 9.80 -6.85
C HIS A 356 3.39 10.51 -5.66
N VAL A 357 2.74 9.77 -4.78
CA VAL A 357 2.03 10.37 -3.64
C VAL A 357 3.02 11.00 -2.66
N LEU A 358 4.11 10.31 -2.31
CA LEU A 358 5.17 10.89 -1.46
C LEU A 358 5.75 12.18 -2.08
N GLY A 359 5.99 12.19 -3.39
CA GLY A 359 6.48 13.37 -4.11
C GLY A 359 5.48 14.52 -4.12
N ARG A 360 4.18 14.23 -4.31
CA ARG A 360 3.11 15.25 -4.25
C ARG A 360 2.97 15.92 -2.88
N HIS A 361 3.26 15.18 -1.83
CA HIS A 361 3.32 15.73 -0.45
C HIS A 361 4.64 16.47 -0.14
N GLY A 362 5.61 16.51 -1.07
CA GLY A 362 6.93 17.08 -0.79
C GLY A 362 7.70 16.33 0.30
N PHE A 363 7.40 15.04 0.47
CA PHE A 363 7.97 14.20 1.51
C PHE A 363 9.45 13.91 1.24
N ASN A 364 9.81 13.63 0.00
CA ASN A 364 11.17 13.28 -0.39
C ASN A 364 12.09 14.50 -0.42
N PRO A 365 13.36 14.38 0.01
CA PRO A 365 14.36 15.40 -0.29
C PRO A 365 14.45 15.67 -1.80
N PRO A 366 14.70 16.92 -2.23
CA PRO A 366 14.79 17.26 -3.65
C PRO A 366 15.80 16.37 -4.39
N GLY A 367 15.38 15.76 -5.49
CA GLY A 367 16.21 14.91 -6.34
C GLY A 367 16.39 13.47 -5.83
N ILE A 368 15.94 13.15 -4.63
CA ILE A 368 16.04 11.80 -4.07
C ILE A 368 14.74 11.01 -4.33
N VAL A 369 14.90 9.81 -4.87
CA VAL A 369 13.86 8.77 -4.90
C VAL A 369 14.20 7.75 -3.84
N PHE A 370 13.25 7.41 -2.99
CA PHE A 370 13.43 6.34 -2.02
C PHE A 370 13.38 4.98 -2.74
N PRO A 371 14.30 4.05 -2.53
CA PRO A 371 14.31 2.76 -3.20
C PRO A 371 13.28 1.79 -2.59
N VAL A 372 12.00 2.17 -2.60
CA VAL A 372 10.91 1.42 -1.95
C VAL A 372 10.75 0.04 -2.56
N SER A 373 10.92 -0.07 -3.90
CA SER A 373 10.85 -1.37 -4.60
C SER A 373 11.99 -2.30 -4.18
N ALA A 374 13.18 -1.77 -3.91
CA ALA A 374 14.31 -2.57 -3.42
C ALA A 374 13.99 -3.15 -2.04
N VAL A 375 13.45 -2.33 -1.13
CA VAL A 375 13.03 -2.81 0.21
C VAL A 375 11.86 -3.79 0.11
N PHE A 376 10.90 -3.60 -0.80
CA PHE A 376 9.82 -4.58 -1.06
C PHE A 376 10.39 -5.92 -1.51
N LEU A 377 11.42 -5.91 -2.38
CA LEU A 377 12.08 -7.12 -2.85
C LEU A 377 12.80 -7.86 -1.71
N GLU A 378 13.52 -7.14 -0.84
CA GLU A 378 14.15 -7.72 0.36
C GLU A 378 13.11 -8.33 1.30
N ARG A 379 11.93 -7.72 1.38
CA ARG A 379 10.80 -8.12 2.25
C ARG A 379 9.66 -8.74 1.44
N VAL A 380 9.96 -9.48 0.39
CA VAL A 380 8.96 -10.00 -0.56
C VAL A 380 7.91 -10.91 0.11
N ALA A 381 8.27 -11.62 1.17
CA ALA A 381 7.33 -12.45 1.93
C ALA A 381 6.29 -11.60 2.67
N ASP A 382 6.72 -10.53 3.35
CA ASP A 382 5.84 -9.59 4.04
C ASP A 382 4.94 -8.86 3.04
N TYR A 383 5.52 -8.43 1.90
CA TYR A 383 4.77 -7.80 0.81
C TYR A 383 3.65 -8.70 0.28
N ARG A 384 3.93 -10.00 0.07
CA ARG A 384 2.90 -10.99 -0.33
C ARG A 384 1.85 -11.17 0.74
N ALA A 385 2.25 -11.28 2.00
CA ALA A 385 1.30 -11.42 3.12
C ALA A 385 0.32 -10.25 3.20
N VAL A 386 0.79 -9.02 2.97
CA VAL A 386 -0.07 -7.82 2.94
C VAL A 386 -1.03 -7.81 1.75
N LEU A 387 -0.63 -8.33 0.58
CA LEU A 387 -1.52 -8.50 -0.56
C LEU A 387 -2.58 -9.58 -0.30
N GLU A 388 -2.19 -10.71 0.29
CA GLU A 388 -3.08 -11.80 0.66
C GLU A 388 -4.09 -11.40 1.75
N HIS A 389 -3.67 -10.58 2.71
CA HIS A 389 -4.55 -10.04 3.76
C HIS A 389 -5.77 -9.32 3.19
N PHE A 390 -5.60 -8.55 2.12
CA PHE A 390 -6.72 -7.97 1.38
C PHE A 390 -7.52 -9.00 0.59
N SER A 391 -6.84 -9.88 -0.13
CA SER A 391 -7.43 -10.73 -1.17
C SER A 391 -8.23 -11.89 -0.61
N ARG A 392 -7.70 -12.58 0.42
CA ARG A 392 -8.29 -13.81 0.97
C ARG A 392 -9.75 -13.66 1.44
N PRO A 393 -10.12 -12.67 2.29
CA PRO A 393 -11.52 -12.52 2.73
C PRO A 393 -12.45 -12.12 1.57
N ARG A 394 -11.94 -11.42 0.55
CA ARG A 394 -12.72 -10.96 -0.60
C ARG A 394 -12.96 -12.05 -1.63
N LEU A 395 -12.03 -12.98 -1.75
CA LEU A 395 -12.21 -14.14 -2.63
C LEU A 395 -13.43 -14.98 -2.24
N ALA A 396 -13.66 -15.16 -0.93
CA ALA A 396 -14.83 -15.86 -0.41
C ALA A 396 -16.16 -15.11 -0.66
N LEU A 397 -16.12 -13.79 -0.89
CA LEU A 397 -17.28 -12.94 -1.19
C LEU A 397 -17.51 -12.74 -2.69
N THR A 398 -16.62 -13.26 -3.53
CA THR A 398 -16.65 -13.08 -4.98
C THR A 398 -17.16 -14.35 -5.65
N ASP A 399 -18.35 -14.27 -6.26
CA ASP A 399 -18.90 -15.34 -7.07
C ASP A 399 -18.32 -15.25 -8.48
N TRP A 400 -17.48 -16.19 -8.86
CA TRP A 400 -16.81 -16.18 -10.15
C TRP A 400 -16.89 -17.52 -10.86
N GLU A 401 -16.68 -17.49 -12.18
CA GLU A 401 -16.60 -18.68 -13.04
C GLU A 401 -15.44 -18.57 -14.02
N THR A 402 -14.95 -19.71 -14.49
CA THR A 402 -13.95 -19.78 -15.55
C THR A 402 -14.58 -19.47 -16.90
N THR A 403 -13.97 -18.57 -17.68
CA THR A 403 -14.40 -18.30 -19.06
C THR A 403 -13.82 -19.32 -20.04
N PRO A 404 -14.37 -19.44 -21.29
CA PRO A 404 -13.79 -20.29 -22.34
C PRO A 404 -12.34 -19.94 -22.70
N GLN A 405 -11.90 -18.71 -22.41
CA GLN A 405 -10.53 -18.23 -22.63
C GLN A 405 -9.63 -18.48 -21.41
N TRP A 406 -10.07 -19.30 -20.46
CA TRP A 406 -9.34 -19.61 -19.23
C TRP A 406 -9.04 -18.37 -18.36
N ASN A 407 -9.95 -17.40 -18.37
CA ASN A 407 -9.97 -16.24 -17.49
C ASN A 407 -11.09 -16.37 -16.45
N VAL A 408 -11.27 -15.38 -15.58
CA VAL A 408 -12.36 -15.34 -14.59
C VAL A 408 -13.44 -14.35 -15.04
N ARG A 409 -14.71 -14.67 -14.75
CA ARG A 409 -15.83 -13.76 -14.84
C ARG A 409 -16.50 -13.67 -13.48
N VAL A 410 -16.57 -12.46 -12.92
CA VAL A 410 -17.29 -12.18 -11.66
C VAL A 410 -18.78 -12.05 -11.96
N ARG A 411 -19.62 -12.66 -11.14
CA ARG A 411 -21.08 -12.77 -11.35
C ARG A 411 -21.90 -11.87 -10.42
N ASN A 412 -21.36 -11.52 -9.26
CA ASN A 412 -22.02 -10.65 -8.30
C ASN A 412 -21.45 -9.22 -8.32
N ASP A 413 -22.15 -8.30 -7.67
CA ASP A 413 -21.61 -6.92 -7.48
C ASP A 413 -20.54 -6.92 -6.40
N THR A 414 -19.28 -6.73 -6.83
CA THR A 414 -18.10 -6.72 -5.97
C THR A 414 -17.46 -5.32 -5.86
N ARG A 415 -18.07 -4.28 -6.43
CA ARG A 415 -17.49 -2.93 -6.45
C ARG A 415 -17.10 -2.42 -5.06
N ASP A 416 -17.95 -2.66 -4.05
CA ASP A 416 -17.69 -2.20 -2.67
C ASP A 416 -16.48 -2.88 -2.03
N LEU A 417 -16.12 -4.08 -2.47
CA LEU A 417 -14.95 -4.80 -1.99
C LEU A 417 -13.62 -4.13 -2.39
N PHE A 418 -13.65 -3.28 -3.43
CA PHE A 418 -12.48 -2.56 -3.95
C PHE A 418 -12.46 -1.09 -3.60
N ARG A 419 -13.62 -0.45 -3.44
CA ARG A 419 -13.69 0.98 -3.11
C ARG A 419 -13.61 1.27 -1.62
N PHE A 420 -13.96 0.30 -0.77
CA PHE A 420 -13.96 0.46 0.68
C PHE A 420 -13.21 -0.70 1.35
N PHE A 421 -12.12 -0.38 2.00
CA PHE A 421 -11.36 -1.37 2.76
C PHE A 421 -10.54 -0.72 3.86
N ASP A 422 -10.18 -1.51 4.87
CA ASP A 422 -9.19 -1.13 5.86
C ASP A 422 -7.79 -1.32 5.25
N ALA A 423 -7.06 -0.22 5.08
CA ALA A 423 -5.71 -0.19 4.51
C ALA A 423 -4.62 -0.10 5.59
N THR A 424 -4.93 -0.44 6.83
CA THR A 424 -4.00 -0.30 7.97
C THR A 424 -2.77 -1.20 7.81
N ALA A 425 -2.96 -2.47 7.45
CA ALA A 425 -1.84 -3.40 7.23
C ALA A 425 -0.89 -2.92 6.11
N GLN A 426 -1.46 -2.36 5.03
CA GLN A 426 -0.71 -1.79 3.92
C GLN A 426 0.07 -0.54 4.33
N ALA A 427 -0.54 0.31 5.16
CA ALA A 427 0.09 1.52 5.68
C ALA A 427 1.23 1.18 6.65
N GLU A 428 1.05 0.19 7.53
CA GLU A 428 2.09 -0.29 8.44
C GLU A 428 3.29 -0.85 7.67
N PHE A 429 3.05 -1.71 6.69
CA PHE A 429 4.10 -2.27 5.85
C PHE A 429 4.87 -1.17 5.10
N LEU A 430 4.16 -0.23 4.46
CA LEU A 430 4.81 0.85 3.73
C LEU A 430 5.60 1.78 4.67
N ALA A 431 5.06 2.09 5.85
CA ALA A 431 5.75 2.91 6.85
C ALA A 431 7.07 2.27 7.28
N GLU A 432 7.09 0.96 7.52
CA GLU A 432 8.33 0.24 7.82
C GLU A 432 9.34 0.31 6.67
N CYS A 433 8.89 0.12 5.42
CA CYS A 433 9.77 0.22 4.25
C CYS A 433 10.34 1.64 4.09
N VAL A 434 9.55 2.68 4.34
CA VAL A 434 10.00 4.08 4.29
C VAL A 434 11.02 4.35 5.40
N VAL A 435 10.75 3.92 6.63
CA VAL A 435 11.68 4.04 7.77
C VAL A 435 13.00 3.35 7.45
N GLU A 436 12.96 2.13 6.92
CA GLU A 436 14.14 1.36 6.53
C GLU A 436 14.95 2.07 5.44
N THR A 437 14.27 2.63 4.44
CA THR A 437 14.92 3.43 3.40
C THR A 437 15.66 4.63 3.98
N ILE A 438 15.02 5.40 4.87
CA ILE A 438 15.58 6.62 5.46
C ILE A 438 16.74 6.32 6.41
N ARG A 439 16.60 5.28 7.24
CA ARG A 439 17.56 4.97 8.32
C ARG A 439 18.66 4.01 7.91
N ARG A 440 18.45 3.20 6.86
CA ARG A 440 19.40 2.21 6.39
C ARG A 440 19.87 2.47 4.96
N SER A 441 18.99 2.35 3.96
CA SER A 441 19.40 2.33 2.55
C SER A 441 20.10 3.62 2.12
N LEU A 442 19.51 4.78 2.40
CA LEU A 442 20.06 6.07 2.03
C LEU A 442 21.41 6.41 2.72
N PRO A 443 21.56 6.24 4.04
CA PRO A 443 22.86 6.44 4.70
C PRO A 443 23.93 5.45 4.24
N GLN A 444 23.57 4.18 4.01
CA GLN A 444 24.52 3.14 3.57
C GLN A 444 25.07 3.47 2.18
N GLU A 445 24.22 3.92 1.25
CA GLU A 445 24.67 4.27 -0.10
C GLU A 445 25.59 5.51 -0.08
N ILE A 446 25.23 6.54 0.67
CA ILE A 446 26.08 7.74 0.81
C ILE A 446 27.44 7.36 1.43
N ASP A 447 27.46 6.50 2.45
CA ASP A 447 28.70 6.06 3.10
C ASP A 447 29.53 5.16 2.16
N HIS A 448 28.89 4.28 1.40
CA HIS A 448 29.56 3.46 0.39
C HIS A 448 30.27 4.33 -0.66
N LEU A 449 29.59 5.33 -1.21
CA LEU A 449 30.18 6.26 -2.18
C LEU A 449 31.34 7.09 -1.59
N ARG A 450 31.20 7.53 -0.32
CA ARG A 450 32.28 8.23 0.39
C ARG A 450 33.53 7.36 0.53
N ARG A 451 33.36 6.11 0.93
CA ARG A 451 34.47 5.13 1.03
C ARG A 451 35.06 4.82 -0.34
N TYR A 452 34.23 4.67 -1.35
CA TYR A 452 34.69 4.48 -2.73
C TYR A 452 35.60 5.62 -3.19
N ASP A 453 35.19 6.87 -2.97
CA ASP A 453 36.00 8.05 -3.32
C ASP A 453 37.29 8.15 -2.49
N GLN A 454 37.27 7.73 -1.23
CA GLN A 454 38.45 7.66 -0.38
C GLN A 454 39.44 6.58 -0.89
N ALA A 455 38.93 5.39 -1.22
CA ALA A 455 39.75 4.33 -1.81
C ALA A 455 40.36 4.78 -3.14
N ARG A 456 39.54 5.42 -4.00
CA ARG A 456 39.99 5.96 -5.28
C ARG A 456 41.16 6.92 -5.10
N ARG A 457 41.04 7.94 -4.25
CA ARG A 457 42.13 8.90 -4.02
C ARG A 457 43.40 8.22 -3.55
N ARG A 458 43.31 7.37 -2.54
CA ARG A 458 44.47 6.66 -1.99
C ARG A 458 45.15 5.71 -2.99
N ILE A 459 44.39 5.03 -3.83
CA ILE A 459 44.92 4.11 -4.83
C ILE A 459 45.52 4.88 -6.02
N THR A 460 44.86 5.97 -6.45
CA THR A 460 45.38 6.82 -7.55
C THR A 460 46.68 7.54 -7.15
N ASP A 461 46.82 7.89 -5.86
CA ASP A 461 48.07 8.45 -5.32
C ASP A 461 49.24 7.42 -5.35
N LEU A 462 48.94 6.13 -5.37
CA LEU A 462 49.93 5.06 -5.47
C LEU A 462 50.29 4.73 -6.92
N VAL A 463 49.24 4.60 -7.77
CA VAL A 463 49.39 4.20 -9.18
C VAL A 463 48.38 4.94 -10.04
N GLU A 464 48.89 5.74 -10.99
CA GLU A 464 48.02 6.36 -12.00
C GLU A 464 47.45 5.29 -12.95
N MET A 465 46.11 5.28 -13.08
CA MET A 465 45.43 4.39 -14.01
C MET A 465 44.17 5.04 -14.59
N PRO A 466 43.74 4.60 -15.79
CA PRO A 466 42.47 5.07 -16.37
C PRO A 466 41.28 4.73 -15.48
N ASP A 467 40.26 5.59 -15.46
CA ASP A 467 39.05 5.43 -14.66
C ASP A 467 38.37 4.07 -14.85
N ALA A 468 38.22 3.64 -16.12
CA ALA A 468 37.63 2.33 -16.43
C ALA A 468 38.41 1.15 -15.84
N LEU A 469 39.75 1.27 -15.77
CA LEU A 469 40.59 0.23 -15.18
C LEU A 469 40.48 0.23 -13.65
N PHE A 470 40.36 1.42 -13.04
CA PHE A 470 40.10 1.57 -11.62
C PHE A 470 38.76 0.94 -11.23
N ASP A 471 37.67 1.27 -11.97
CA ASP A 471 36.34 0.74 -11.71
C ASP A 471 36.32 -0.80 -11.85
N LEU A 472 36.99 -1.33 -12.86
CA LEU A 472 37.18 -2.77 -13.05
C LEU A 472 37.92 -3.40 -11.86
N MET A 473 38.96 -2.77 -11.36
CA MET A 473 39.74 -3.22 -10.21
C MET A 473 38.87 -3.26 -8.94
N MET A 474 38.12 -2.19 -8.66
CA MET A 474 37.20 -2.14 -7.54
C MET A 474 36.14 -3.24 -7.62
N GLY A 475 35.66 -3.54 -8.83
CA GLY A 475 34.74 -4.65 -9.10
C GLY A 475 35.36 -6.01 -8.74
N PHE A 476 36.58 -6.28 -9.16
CA PHE A 476 37.28 -7.52 -8.81
C PHE A 476 37.58 -7.63 -7.30
N LEU A 477 38.02 -6.57 -6.67
CA LEU A 477 38.26 -6.53 -5.22
C LEU A 477 36.97 -6.81 -4.45
N SER A 478 35.86 -6.19 -4.85
CA SER A 478 34.53 -6.42 -4.25
C SER A 478 34.08 -7.88 -4.39
N GLN A 479 34.20 -8.47 -5.58
CA GLN A 479 33.77 -9.85 -5.87
C GLN A 479 34.62 -10.91 -5.17
N ASN A 480 35.90 -10.63 -4.89
CA ASN A 480 36.86 -11.58 -4.35
C ASN A 480 37.30 -11.27 -2.91
N GLY A 481 36.44 -10.63 -2.11
CA GLY A 481 36.72 -10.37 -0.68
C GLY A 481 37.93 -9.48 -0.42
N GLY A 482 38.14 -8.47 -1.26
CA GLY A 482 39.21 -7.49 -1.13
C GLY A 482 40.55 -7.92 -1.75
N ARG A 483 40.58 -8.94 -2.57
CA ARG A 483 41.80 -9.46 -3.22
C ARG A 483 41.64 -9.58 -4.73
N LEU A 484 42.70 -9.29 -5.47
CA LEU A 484 42.78 -9.55 -6.90
C LEU A 484 43.09 -11.04 -7.15
N SER A 485 42.29 -11.69 -7.99
CA SER A 485 42.54 -13.07 -8.39
C SER A 485 43.84 -13.19 -9.19
N GLN A 486 44.50 -14.36 -9.17
CA GLN A 486 45.71 -14.61 -9.98
C GLN A 486 45.49 -14.30 -11.47
N ARG A 487 44.28 -14.61 -11.99
CA ARG A 487 43.91 -14.30 -13.37
C ARG A 487 43.90 -12.79 -13.64
N ALA A 488 43.28 -12.00 -12.75
CA ALA A 488 43.22 -10.55 -12.90
C ALA A 488 44.62 -9.92 -12.82
N ARG A 489 45.49 -10.43 -11.91
CA ARG A 489 46.88 -9.97 -11.80
C ARG A 489 47.71 -10.24 -13.10
N THR A 490 47.46 -11.35 -13.78
CA THR A 490 48.23 -11.73 -14.98
C THR A 490 47.66 -11.15 -16.26
N ARG A 491 46.44 -10.64 -16.29
CA ARG A 491 45.79 -10.11 -17.50
C ARG A 491 45.57 -8.60 -17.38
N GLU A 492 44.54 -8.22 -16.67
CA GLU A 492 44.07 -6.82 -16.61
C GLU A 492 45.07 -5.91 -15.86
N PHE A 493 45.73 -6.46 -14.83
CA PHE A 493 46.64 -5.73 -13.95
C PHE A 493 48.10 -6.23 -14.01
N ALA A 494 48.50 -6.82 -15.12
CA ALA A 494 49.86 -7.37 -15.31
C ALA A 494 50.99 -6.33 -15.23
N ARG A 495 50.67 -5.05 -15.26
CA ARG A 495 51.63 -3.94 -15.14
C ARG A 495 51.87 -3.51 -13.71
N LEU A 496 51.06 -3.97 -12.73
CA LEU A 496 51.25 -3.66 -11.33
C LEU A 496 52.32 -4.56 -10.73
N ALA A 497 53.19 -3.97 -9.90
CA ALA A 497 54.13 -4.72 -9.10
C ALA A 497 53.41 -5.44 -7.93
N ASP A 498 53.97 -6.54 -7.45
CA ASP A 498 53.38 -7.30 -6.33
C ASP A 498 53.20 -6.45 -5.07
N GLU A 499 54.11 -5.50 -4.81
CA GLU A 499 54.04 -4.56 -3.70
C GLU A 499 52.90 -3.56 -3.86
N GLU A 500 52.66 -3.08 -5.09
CA GLU A 500 51.55 -2.20 -5.41
C GLU A 500 50.21 -2.92 -5.22
N VAL A 501 50.11 -4.16 -5.70
CA VAL A 501 48.91 -4.99 -5.50
C VAL A 501 48.65 -5.21 -4.02
N ALA A 502 49.66 -5.56 -3.23
CA ALA A 502 49.52 -5.77 -1.80
C ALA A 502 49.05 -4.49 -1.08
N THR A 503 49.57 -3.33 -1.48
CA THR A 503 49.19 -2.02 -0.91
C THR A 503 47.75 -1.64 -1.32
N ILE A 504 47.34 -1.88 -2.56
CA ILE A 504 45.98 -1.66 -3.04
C ILE A 504 44.98 -2.53 -2.27
N GLU A 505 45.28 -3.83 -2.10
CA GLU A 505 44.45 -4.75 -1.33
C GLU A 505 44.32 -4.31 0.14
N ALA A 506 45.41 -3.80 0.73
CA ALA A 506 45.40 -3.26 2.09
C ALA A 506 44.56 -1.97 2.20
N VAL A 507 44.70 -1.04 1.27
CA VAL A 507 43.87 0.18 1.20
C VAL A 507 42.38 -0.18 1.03
N TYR A 508 42.07 -1.12 0.15
CA TYR A 508 40.71 -1.59 -0.02
C TYR A 508 40.15 -2.18 1.27
N ALA A 509 40.88 -3.07 1.93
CA ALA A 509 40.46 -3.71 3.17
C ALA A 509 40.26 -2.71 4.32
N GLU A 510 41.13 -1.69 4.40
CA GLU A 510 41.03 -0.63 5.42
C GLU A 510 39.81 0.27 5.18
N VAL A 511 39.61 0.73 3.93
CA VAL A 511 38.59 1.74 3.59
C VAL A 511 37.20 1.11 3.38
N MET A 512 37.12 0.02 2.62
CA MET A 512 35.85 -0.63 2.28
C MET A 512 35.40 -1.66 3.32
N GLY A 513 36.35 -2.18 4.15
CA GLY A 513 36.09 -3.20 5.17
C GLY A 513 36.00 -4.62 4.61
N ARG A 514 35.99 -5.61 5.52
CA ARG A 514 35.79 -7.04 5.15
C ARG A 514 34.31 -7.44 5.02
N ALA A 515 33.38 -6.56 5.33
CA ALA A 515 31.94 -6.84 5.33
C ALA A 515 31.35 -6.62 3.94
N GLY A 516 30.54 -7.58 3.53
CA GLY A 516 29.92 -7.70 2.22
C GLY A 516 29.49 -6.39 1.59
N ALA A 517 30.12 -6.10 0.48
CA ALA A 517 29.69 -5.03 -0.41
C ALA A 517 28.26 -5.32 -0.91
N PRO A 518 27.40 -4.31 -1.09
CA PRO A 518 26.29 -4.46 -2.00
C PRO A 518 26.85 -4.94 -3.35
N GLY A 519 26.14 -5.85 -4.00
CA GLY A 519 26.63 -6.56 -5.17
C GLY A 519 27.23 -5.65 -6.25
N PRO A 520 28.03 -6.23 -7.18
CA PRO A 520 28.87 -5.46 -8.09
C PRO A 520 28.07 -4.46 -8.92
N TYR A 521 28.60 -3.26 -9.05
CA TYR A 521 28.17 -2.32 -10.09
C TYR A 521 28.20 -3.06 -11.44
N PRO A 522 27.08 -3.22 -12.16
CA PRO A 522 27.14 -3.65 -13.54
C PRO A 522 27.66 -2.46 -14.34
N GLY A 523 28.81 -2.68 -15.03
CA GLY A 523 29.31 -1.78 -16.06
C GLY A 523 28.36 -1.69 -17.24
#